data_f57839163e9faf38b17cd50d716858f2
#
_entry.id   f57839163e9faf38b17cd50d716858f2
#
_cell.length_a   1.000
_cell.length_b   1.000
_cell.length_c   1.000
_cell.angle_alpha   90.00
_cell.angle_beta   90.00
_cell.angle_gamma   90.00
#
_symmetry.space_group_name_H-M   'P 1'
#
loop_
_entity.id
_entity.type
_entity.pdbx_description
1 polymer ?
#
loop_
_entity_poly.entity_id
_entity_poly.type
_entity_poly.pdbx_seq_one_letter_code
_entity_poly.pdbx_strand_id
1 'polypeptide(L)'
;MRSQISSTAELDNRWPLPAGFIVGAVTQIADCAESSPWSPREAELLAVTLRLLQQHGYDGLTVDAVAAGAHASKATVYRRWPTKAELVSAAFIEGIRQVAVPPDTGTLRGDLLHLGEVISQQGQQHASTIRAVLVEVSRHPVLSEALQHQFLDQRKALILHILQQAVERGEIDEAAFSEELWDLLPGYLIFRSIIPSRPATQHTVQALVDEVLIPSLTRPTK
;
A
#
# COMPACT_ATOMS: atom_id res chain seq x y z
N MET A 1 -19.63 3.90 35.57
CA MET A 1 -20.16 4.26 34.25
C MET A 1 -19.15 3.85 33.22
N ARG A 2 -19.36 2.69 32.60
CA ARG A 2 -18.55 2.18 31.48
C ARG A 2 -19.13 2.78 30.21
N SER A 3 -18.36 3.56 29.47
CA SER A 3 -18.72 3.98 28.13
C SER A 3 -17.95 3.10 27.14
N GLN A 4 -18.70 2.27 26.44
CA GLN A 4 -18.28 1.43 25.34
C GLN A 4 -17.84 2.33 24.19
N ILE A 5 -16.63 2.11 23.67
CA ILE A 5 -16.30 2.43 22.30
C ILE A 5 -16.01 1.08 21.62
N SER A 6 -17.09 0.46 21.24
CA SER A 6 -17.10 -0.69 20.34
C SER A 6 -17.61 -0.16 19.01
N SER A 7 -16.76 -0.06 18.02
CA SER A 7 -17.14 -0.10 16.61
C SER A 7 -15.88 -0.25 15.75
N THR A 8 -15.33 -1.46 15.76
CA THR A 8 -14.70 -2.00 14.56
C THR A 8 -15.82 -2.16 13.56
N ALA A 9 -15.96 -1.23 12.62
CA ALA A 9 -16.79 -1.43 11.46
C ALA A 9 -16.16 -2.61 10.69
N GLU A 10 -16.72 -3.81 10.85
CA GLU A 10 -16.58 -4.86 9.86
C GLU A 10 -16.95 -4.24 8.52
N LEU A 11 -15.95 -4.08 7.65
CA LEU A 11 -16.16 -3.75 6.25
C LEU A 11 -16.91 -4.95 5.67
N ASP A 12 -18.23 -4.86 5.69
CA ASP A 12 -19.13 -5.85 5.12
C ASP A 12 -18.80 -5.93 3.63
N ASN A 13 -18.41 -7.10 3.18
CA ASN A 13 -17.92 -7.43 1.84
C ASN A 13 -19.07 -7.33 0.79
N ARG A 14 -19.93 -6.34 0.90
CA ARG A 14 -21.09 -6.12 0.03
C ARG A 14 -20.82 -5.00 -0.96
N TRP A 15 -20.64 -5.37 -2.19
CA TRP A 15 -20.77 -4.48 -3.33
C TRP A 15 -22.26 -4.32 -3.73
N PRO A 16 -22.74 -3.11 -4.13
CA PRO A 16 -22.03 -1.84 -4.22
C PRO A 16 -21.84 -1.14 -2.86
N LEU A 17 -20.72 -0.42 -2.72
CA LEU A 17 -20.43 0.38 -1.54
C LEU A 17 -21.49 1.49 -1.38
N PRO A 18 -21.94 1.83 -0.15
CA PRO A 18 -22.93 2.88 0.05
C PRO A 18 -22.43 4.22 -0.47
N ALA A 19 -23.31 5.01 -1.10
CA ALA A 19 -23.00 6.35 -1.54
C ALA A 19 -22.43 7.19 -0.39
N GLY A 20 -21.25 7.80 -0.59
CA GLY A 20 -20.52 8.54 0.43
C GLY A 20 -19.41 7.76 1.14
N PHE A 21 -19.31 6.45 0.99
CA PHE A 21 -18.22 5.66 1.57
C PHE A 21 -16.86 6.07 0.97
N ILE A 22 -16.84 6.33 -0.33
CA ILE A 22 -15.62 6.72 -1.05
C ILE A 22 -15.18 8.13 -0.64
N VAL A 23 -16.11 9.06 -0.46
CA VAL A 23 -15.80 10.43 0.01
C VAL A 23 -15.16 10.39 1.40
N GLY A 24 -15.67 9.55 2.31
CA GLY A 24 -15.07 9.35 3.63
C GLY A 24 -13.68 8.70 3.56
N ALA A 25 -13.48 7.72 2.69
CA ALA A 25 -12.20 7.07 2.48
C ALA A 25 -11.17 8.01 1.86
N VAL A 26 -11.55 8.82 0.88
CA VAL A 26 -10.68 9.82 0.23
C VAL A 26 -10.26 10.92 1.21
N THR A 27 -11.19 11.42 2.03
CA THR A 27 -10.85 12.41 3.07
C THR A 27 -9.87 11.82 4.10
N GLN A 28 -10.06 10.57 4.48
CA GLN A 28 -9.15 9.86 5.38
C GLN A 28 -7.75 9.64 4.76
N ILE A 29 -7.67 9.43 3.44
CA ILE A 29 -6.39 9.29 2.72
C ILE A 29 -5.67 10.64 2.65
N ALA A 30 -6.35 11.72 2.33
CA ALA A 30 -5.76 13.06 2.29
C ALA A 30 -5.21 13.45 3.67
N ASP A 31 -5.96 13.23 4.74
CA ASP A 31 -5.52 13.48 6.13
C ASP A 31 -4.35 12.56 6.53
N CYS A 32 -4.32 11.29 6.08
CA CYS A 32 -3.23 10.36 6.34
C CYS A 32 -1.96 10.66 5.52
N ALA A 33 -2.08 11.28 4.34
CA ALA A 33 -0.93 11.66 3.52
C ALA A 33 -0.17 12.87 4.11
N GLU A 34 -0.87 13.77 4.84
CA GLU A 34 -0.29 15.01 5.33
C GLU A 34 0.41 14.89 6.69
N SER A 35 0.13 13.88 7.52
CA SER A 35 0.79 13.72 8.81
C SER A 35 1.34 12.31 9.04
N SER A 36 2.66 12.21 9.25
CA SER A 36 3.25 10.98 9.75
C SER A 36 2.69 10.66 11.14
N PRO A 37 2.19 9.43 11.40
CA PRO A 37 1.76 9.01 12.74
C PRO A 37 2.94 8.89 13.71
N TRP A 38 4.17 9.07 13.19
CA TRP A 38 5.40 8.89 13.93
C TRP A 38 6.00 10.23 14.35
N SER A 39 6.50 10.30 15.57
CA SER A 39 7.35 11.42 15.98
C SER A 39 8.62 11.50 15.10
N PRO A 40 9.27 12.66 15.00
CA PRO A 40 10.51 12.79 14.21
C PRO A 40 11.58 11.75 14.58
N ARG A 41 11.64 11.39 15.85
CA ARG A 41 12.58 10.38 16.35
C ARG A 41 12.21 8.95 15.92
N GLU A 42 10.93 8.64 15.91
CA GLU A 42 10.43 7.36 15.41
C GLU A 42 10.64 7.27 13.89
N ALA A 43 10.35 8.32 13.14
CA ALA A 43 10.59 8.37 11.69
C ALA A 43 12.08 8.13 11.35
N GLU A 44 13.01 8.71 12.11
CA GLU A 44 14.45 8.44 11.96
C GLU A 44 14.79 6.96 12.18
N LEU A 45 14.26 6.34 13.24
CA LEU A 45 14.43 4.91 13.53
C LEU A 45 13.90 4.03 12.38
N LEU A 46 12.72 4.37 11.84
CA LEU A 46 12.12 3.65 10.73
C LEU A 46 12.93 3.81 9.43
N ALA A 47 13.44 5.02 9.15
CA ALA A 47 14.30 5.27 7.98
C ALA A 47 15.62 4.46 8.06
N VAL A 48 16.25 4.42 9.23
CA VAL A 48 17.45 3.59 9.47
C VAL A 48 17.11 2.10 9.30
N THR A 49 15.98 1.66 9.84
CA THR A 49 15.52 0.28 9.72
C THR A 49 15.32 -0.11 8.26
N LEU A 50 14.63 0.71 7.47
CA LEU A 50 14.38 0.46 6.06
C LEU A 50 15.69 0.36 5.26
N ARG A 51 16.63 1.27 5.50
CA ARG A 51 17.95 1.26 4.85
C ARG A 51 18.73 -0.03 5.17
N LEU A 52 18.80 -0.43 6.45
CA LEU A 52 19.49 -1.64 6.85
C LEU A 52 18.81 -2.91 6.32
N LEU A 53 17.47 -2.89 6.24
CA LEU A 53 16.70 -3.97 5.65
C LEU A 53 16.99 -4.15 4.16
N GLN A 54 17.14 -3.05 3.41
CA GLN A 54 17.53 -3.09 2.00
C GLN A 54 18.96 -3.64 1.80
N GLN A 55 19.88 -3.30 2.71
CA GLN A 55 21.29 -3.70 2.63
C GLN A 55 21.52 -5.16 3.04
N HIS A 56 20.85 -5.62 4.08
CA HIS A 56 21.15 -6.89 4.74
C HIS A 56 20.02 -7.92 4.68
N GLY A 57 18.85 -7.54 4.16
CA GLY A 57 17.64 -8.36 4.20
C GLY A 57 17.08 -8.50 5.63
N TYR A 58 15.95 -9.21 5.72
CA TYR A 58 15.29 -9.40 7.02
C TYR A 58 16.17 -10.17 8.01
N ASP A 59 16.77 -11.27 7.59
CA ASP A 59 17.58 -12.12 8.49
C ASP A 59 18.84 -11.41 9.02
N GLY A 60 19.51 -10.66 8.15
CA GLY A 60 20.72 -9.91 8.49
C GLY A 60 20.47 -8.63 9.30
N LEU A 61 19.25 -8.10 9.32
CA LEU A 61 18.91 -6.94 10.12
C LEU A 61 18.86 -7.31 11.60
N THR A 62 19.51 -6.51 12.44
CA THR A 62 19.44 -6.63 13.91
C THR A 62 18.95 -5.33 14.54
N VAL A 63 18.19 -5.45 15.65
CA VAL A 63 17.72 -4.28 16.40
C VAL A 63 18.88 -3.49 17.00
N ASP A 64 19.99 -4.15 17.28
CA ASP A 64 21.23 -3.51 17.76
C ASP A 64 21.82 -2.59 16.68
N ALA A 65 21.87 -3.05 15.42
CA ALA A 65 22.34 -2.25 14.30
C ALA A 65 21.43 -1.04 14.03
N VAL A 66 20.10 -1.21 14.15
CA VAL A 66 19.14 -0.12 14.04
C VAL A 66 19.35 0.92 15.15
N ALA A 67 19.45 0.46 16.41
CA ALA A 67 19.67 1.32 17.56
C ALA A 67 20.98 2.12 17.41
N ALA A 68 22.08 1.45 17.02
CA ALA A 68 23.36 2.09 16.77
C ALA A 68 23.28 3.11 15.62
N GLY A 69 22.67 2.73 14.48
CA GLY A 69 22.53 3.59 13.30
C GLY A 69 21.66 4.81 13.50
N ALA A 70 20.72 4.76 14.45
CA ALA A 70 19.85 5.87 14.84
C ALA A 70 20.29 6.54 16.15
N HIS A 71 21.47 6.25 16.68
CA HIS A 71 21.96 6.77 17.97
C HIS A 71 20.93 6.64 19.10
N ALA A 72 20.28 5.49 19.20
CA ALA A 72 19.27 5.15 20.19
C ALA A 72 19.71 3.98 21.07
N SER A 73 19.05 3.79 22.21
CA SER A 73 19.22 2.55 22.97
C SER A 73 18.30 1.46 22.43
N LYS A 74 18.74 0.20 22.53
CA LYS A 74 17.91 -0.97 22.20
C LYS A 74 16.58 -0.97 22.97
N ALA A 75 16.60 -0.55 24.25
CA ALA A 75 15.40 -0.41 25.05
C ALA A 75 14.41 0.64 24.48
N THR A 76 14.90 1.71 23.88
CA THR A 76 14.06 2.71 23.20
C THR A 76 13.33 2.10 22.01
N VAL A 77 14.01 1.28 21.22
CA VAL A 77 13.41 0.61 20.07
C VAL A 77 12.35 -0.38 20.52
N TYR A 78 12.69 -1.30 21.46
CA TYR A 78 11.76 -2.34 21.92
C TYR A 78 10.54 -1.80 22.69
N ARG A 79 10.66 -0.64 23.33
CA ARG A 79 9.49 0.00 23.96
C ARG A 79 8.42 0.38 22.96
N ARG A 80 8.80 0.71 21.72
CA ARG A 80 7.87 1.14 20.68
C ARG A 80 7.47 0.00 19.74
N TRP A 81 8.44 -0.85 19.39
CA TRP A 81 8.23 -2.03 18.56
C TRP A 81 8.78 -3.25 19.30
N PRO A 82 7.92 -3.98 20.03
CA PRO A 82 8.31 -5.12 20.87
C PRO A 82 9.03 -6.24 20.12
N THR A 83 8.78 -6.38 18.81
CA THR A 83 9.41 -7.40 17.96
C THR A 83 10.13 -6.78 16.76
N LYS A 84 11.11 -7.50 16.21
CA LYS A 84 11.76 -7.14 14.96
C LYS A 84 10.75 -7.07 13.79
N ALA A 85 9.76 -7.97 13.77
CA ALA A 85 8.72 -7.99 12.75
C ALA A 85 7.89 -6.70 12.75
N GLU A 86 7.46 -6.23 13.92
CA GLU A 86 6.72 -4.96 14.07
C GLU A 86 7.55 -3.75 13.64
N LEU A 87 8.83 -3.69 14.01
CA LEU A 87 9.75 -2.64 13.60
C LEU A 87 9.90 -2.61 12.07
N VAL A 88 10.11 -3.77 11.46
CA VAL A 88 10.29 -3.90 10.00
C VAL A 88 9.02 -3.52 9.26
N SER A 89 7.85 -3.94 9.75
CA SER A 89 6.56 -3.54 9.17
C SER A 89 6.34 -2.05 9.22
N ALA A 90 6.52 -1.45 10.39
CA ALA A 90 6.36 -0.01 10.54
C ALA A 90 7.31 0.75 9.60
N ALA A 91 8.56 0.30 9.47
CA ALA A 91 9.54 0.90 8.57
C ALA A 91 9.15 0.77 7.10
N PHE A 92 8.62 -0.40 6.71
CA PHE A 92 8.17 -0.64 5.34
C PHE A 92 6.96 0.23 5.01
N ILE A 93 5.93 0.24 5.86
CA ILE A 93 4.72 1.03 5.68
C ILE A 93 5.05 2.52 5.59
N GLU A 94 5.90 3.04 6.48
CA GLU A 94 6.32 4.45 6.44
C GLU A 94 7.10 4.77 5.16
N GLY A 95 7.99 3.88 4.72
CA GLY A 95 8.81 4.09 3.52
C GLY A 95 8.00 4.17 2.22
N ILE A 96 6.84 3.51 2.16
CA ILE A 96 5.96 3.51 0.98
C ILE A 96 4.75 4.44 1.10
N ARG A 97 4.55 5.07 2.26
CA ARG A 97 3.44 5.99 2.52
C ARG A 97 3.47 7.21 1.61
N GLN A 98 4.65 7.76 1.35
CA GLN A 98 4.84 8.96 0.52
C GLN A 98 4.38 8.82 -0.95
N VAL A 99 4.03 7.61 -1.37
CA VAL A 99 3.62 7.30 -2.76
C VAL A 99 2.09 7.33 -2.93
N ALA A 100 1.33 7.66 -1.91
CA ALA A 100 -0.13 7.51 -1.89
C ALA A 100 -0.91 8.76 -2.36
N VAL A 101 -0.33 9.60 -3.23
CA VAL A 101 -1.06 10.72 -3.85
C VAL A 101 -1.79 10.19 -5.09
N PRO A 102 -3.13 10.36 -5.16
CA PRO A 102 -3.88 9.98 -6.36
C PRO A 102 -3.38 10.77 -7.56
N PRO A 103 -3.09 10.11 -8.70
CA PRO A 103 -2.82 10.83 -9.94
C PRO A 103 -4.10 11.51 -10.43
N ASP A 104 -3.93 12.67 -11.05
CA ASP A 104 -4.99 13.43 -11.72
C ASP A 104 -4.49 13.88 -13.10
N THR A 105 -4.42 12.94 -14.03
CA THR A 105 -3.94 13.18 -15.40
C THR A 105 -5.07 13.62 -16.34
N GLY A 106 -6.31 13.64 -15.85
CA GLY A 106 -7.50 13.97 -16.61
C GLY A 106 -8.13 12.80 -17.37
N THR A 107 -7.55 11.60 -17.33
CA THR A 107 -8.10 10.38 -17.95
C THR A 107 -7.84 9.14 -17.10
N LEU A 108 -8.79 8.21 -17.10
CA LEU A 108 -8.61 6.91 -16.43
C LEU A 108 -7.35 6.18 -16.88
N ARG A 109 -7.11 6.16 -18.19
CA ARG A 109 -5.93 5.52 -18.77
C ARG A 109 -4.64 6.16 -18.23
N GLY A 110 -4.57 7.49 -18.22
CA GLY A 110 -3.42 8.23 -17.72
C GLY A 110 -3.17 7.97 -16.25
N ASP A 111 -4.22 7.98 -15.44
CA ASP A 111 -4.17 7.74 -14.00
C ASP A 111 -3.68 6.31 -13.68
N LEU A 112 -4.22 5.30 -14.38
CA LEU A 112 -3.79 3.91 -14.22
C LEU A 112 -2.34 3.68 -14.67
N LEU A 113 -1.89 4.30 -15.77
CA LEU A 113 -0.50 4.23 -16.22
C LEU A 113 0.44 4.84 -15.19
N HIS A 114 0.13 6.04 -14.71
CA HIS A 114 0.95 6.71 -13.70
C HIS A 114 1.04 5.88 -12.40
N LEU A 115 -0.09 5.41 -11.90
CA LEU A 115 -0.12 4.54 -10.71
C LEU A 115 0.69 3.25 -10.94
N GLY A 116 0.53 2.62 -12.10
CA GLY A 116 1.26 1.41 -12.46
C GLY A 116 2.78 1.62 -12.53
N GLU A 117 3.23 2.74 -13.07
CA GLU A 117 4.65 3.13 -13.09
C GLU A 117 5.21 3.30 -11.68
N VAL A 118 4.49 3.99 -10.81
CA VAL A 118 4.86 4.19 -9.40
C VAL A 118 4.95 2.84 -8.69
N ILE A 119 3.94 1.96 -8.81
CA ILE A 119 3.95 0.62 -8.20
C ILE A 119 5.12 -0.21 -8.73
N SER A 120 5.36 -0.20 -10.03
CA SER A 120 6.47 -0.93 -10.66
C SER A 120 7.83 -0.46 -10.13
N GLN A 121 8.05 0.84 -10.09
CA GLN A 121 9.29 1.44 -9.58
C GLN A 121 9.52 1.11 -8.11
N GLN A 122 8.52 1.30 -7.26
CA GLN A 122 8.59 0.97 -5.83
C GLN A 122 8.76 -0.54 -5.61
N GLY A 123 8.04 -1.35 -6.37
CA GLY A 123 8.15 -2.81 -6.32
C GLY A 123 9.57 -3.29 -6.65
N GLN A 124 10.22 -2.71 -7.65
CA GLN A 124 11.61 -3.03 -8.00
C GLN A 124 12.60 -2.55 -6.94
N GLN A 125 12.46 -1.30 -6.50
CA GLN A 125 13.33 -0.69 -5.49
C GLN A 125 13.29 -1.46 -4.16
N HIS A 126 12.12 -1.97 -3.76
CA HIS A 126 11.89 -2.63 -2.49
C HIS A 126 11.67 -4.15 -2.61
N ALA A 127 12.03 -4.77 -3.73
CA ALA A 127 11.73 -6.18 -4.00
C ALA A 127 12.23 -7.15 -2.91
N SER A 128 13.42 -6.95 -2.39
CA SER A 128 13.98 -7.77 -1.30
C SER A 128 13.21 -7.57 0.00
N THR A 129 12.82 -6.34 0.30
CA THR A 129 12.02 -5.99 1.48
C THR A 129 10.62 -6.61 1.39
N ILE A 130 9.97 -6.48 0.24
CA ILE A 130 8.64 -7.06 0.00
C ILE A 130 8.67 -8.57 0.20
N ARG A 131 9.66 -9.27 -0.38
CA ARG A 131 9.83 -10.71 -0.18
C ARG A 131 9.99 -11.08 1.29
N ALA A 132 10.84 -10.36 2.03
CA ALA A 132 11.06 -10.60 3.45
C ALA A 132 9.78 -10.35 4.27
N VAL A 133 9.07 -9.25 4.02
CA VAL A 133 7.80 -8.92 4.70
C VAL A 133 6.73 -9.97 4.43
N LEU A 134 6.56 -10.42 3.18
CA LEU A 134 5.57 -11.45 2.83
C LEU A 134 5.81 -12.79 3.54
N VAL A 135 7.08 -13.18 3.74
CA VAL A 135 7.41 -14.38 4.54
C VAL A 135 6.99 -14.21 5.99
N GLU A 136 7.24 -13.05 6.58
CA GLU A 136 6.95 -12.82 8.00
C GLU A 136 5.45 -12.57 8.25
N VAL A 137 4.75 -11.93 7.33
CA VAL A 137 3.28 -11.72 7.39
C VAL A 137 2.55 -13.06 7.56
N SER A 138 2.98 -14.11 6.86
CA SER A 138 2.37 -15.43 6.98
C SER A 138 2.56 -16.10 8.35
N ARG A 139 3.51 -15.61 9.17
CA ARG A 139 3.88 -16.18 10.46
C ARG A 139 3.43 -15.34 11.65
N HIS A 140 3.15 -14.07 11.44
CA HIS A 140 2.87 -13.10 12.49
C HIS A 140 1.53 -12.38 12.26
N PRO A 141 0.44 -12.74 12.98
CA PRO A 141 -0.88 -12.13 12.81
C PRO A 141 -0.88 -10.60 12.96
N VAL A 142 -0.16 -10.05 13.94
CA VAL A 142 -0.05 -8.59 14.16
C VAL A 142 0.53 -7.88 12.92
N LEU A 143 1.48 -8.53 12.24
CA LEU A 143 2.08 -8.02 11.03
C LEU A 143 1.10 -8.08 9.85
N SER A 144 0.32 -9.15 9.79
CA SER A 144 -0.73 -9.30 8.77
C SER A 144 -1.82 -8.23 8.91
N GLU A 145 -2.28 -7.98 10.14
CA GLU A 145 -3.26 -6.92 10.42
C GLU A 145 -2.72 -5.53 10.09
N ALA A 146 -1.48 -5.24 10.46
CA ALA A 146 -0.84 -3.96 10.14
C ALA A 146 -0.70 -3.77 8.61
N LEU A 147 -0.29 -4.79 7.88
CA LEU A 147 -0.21 -4.74 6.42
C LEU A 147 -1.60 -4.53 5.80
N GLN A 148 -2.62 -5.24 6.28
CA GLN A 148 -3.98 -5.09 5.81
C GLN A 148 -4.48 -3.66 6.00
N HIS A 149 -4.54 -3.18 7.25
CA HIS A 149 -5.21 -1.92 7.57
C HIS A 149 -4.39 -0.67 7.23
N GLN A 150 -3.07 -0.72 7.37
CA GLN A 150 -2.23 0.46 7.15
C GLN A 150 -1.71 0.57 5.72
N PHE A 151 -1.75 -0.51 4.95
CA PHE A 151 -1.22 -0.52 3.60
C PHE A 151 -2.25 -0.90 2.54
N LEU A 152 -2.86 -2.09 2.61
CA LEU A 152 -3.75 -2.58 1.57
C LEU A 152 -5.04 -1.75 1.50
N ASP A 153 -5.66 -1.42 2.64
CA ASP A 153 -6.89 -0.62 2.68
C ASP A 153 -6.66 0.79 2.11
N GLN A 154 -5.52 1.41 2.42
CA GLN A 154 -5.17 2.72 1.84
C GLN A 154 -4.95 2.65 0.31
N ARG A 155 -4.31 1.57 -0.18
CA ARG A 155 -4.11 1.37 -1.62
C ARG A 155 -5.42 1.10 -2.35
N LYS A 156 -6.31 0.33 -1.73
CA LYS A 156 -7.67 0.11 -2.24
C LYS A 156 -8.40 1.45 -2.39
N ALA A 157 -8.37 2.27 -1.36
CA ALA A 157 -9.03 3.57 -1.38
C ALA A 157 -8.46 4.51 -2.46
N LEU A 158 -7.14 4.48 -2.71
CA LEU A 158 -6.51 5.23 -3.81
C LEU A 158 -7.05 4.82 -5.18
N ILE A 159 -7.13 3.52 -5.45
CA ILE A 159 -7.63 3.01 -6.73
C ILE A 159 -9.12 3.32 -6.89
N LEU A 160 -9.91 3.15 -5.83
CA LEU A 160 -11.33 3.51 -5.83
C LEU A 160 -11.54 5.00 -6.14
N HIS A 161 -10.68 5.89 -5.64
CA HIS A 161 -10.73 7.30 -5.97
C HIS A 161 -10.50 7.56 -7.46
N ILE A 162 -9.48 6.94 -8.06
CA ILE A 162 -9.22 7.02 -9.51
C ILE A 162 -10.44 6.57 -10.33
N LEU A 163 -11.02 5.44 -9.95
CA LEU A 163 -12.18 4.88 -10.65
C LEU A 163 -13.41 5.79 -10.50
N GLN A 164 -13.64 6.36 -9.32
CA GLN A 164 -14.74 7.32 -9.11
C GLN A 164 -14.57 8.57 -9.96
N GLN A 165 -13.38 9.15 -10.04
CA GLN A 165 -13.12 10.27 -10.93
C GLN A 165 -13.41 9.91 -12.38
N ALA A 166 -13.09 8.69 -12.81
CA ALA A 166 -13.41 8.22 -14.16
C ALA A 166 -14.92 8.09 -14.39
N VAL A 167 -15.70 7.67 -13.38
CA VAL A 167 -17.18 7.69 -13.45
C VAL A 167 -17.70 9.12 -13.57
N GLU A 168 -17.20 10.04 -12.75
CA GLU A 168 -17.62 11.45 -12.76
C GLU A 168 -17.30 12.13 -14.12
N ARG A 169 -16.22 11.73 -14.78
CA ARG A 169 -15.87 12.14 -16.13
C ARG A 169 -16.66 11.42 -17.24
N GLY A 170 -17.45 10.40 -16.89
CA GLY A 170 -18.22 9.59 -17.84
C GLY A 170 -17.39 8.63 -18.69
N GLU A 171 -16.17 8.28 -18.26
CA GLU A 171 -15.30 7.35 -18.97
C GLU A 171 -15.70 5.89 -18.76
N ILE A 172 -16.29 5.56 -17.60
CA ILE A 172 -16.74 4.22 -17.23
C ILE A 172 -18.07 4.27 -16.48
N ASP A 173 -18.79 3.15 -16.47
CA ASP A 173 -19.99 2.96 -15.68
C ASP A 173 -19.65 2.47 -14.26
N GLU A 174 -20.35 2.96 -13.23
CA GLU A 174 -20.18 2.49 -11.84
C GLU A 174 -20.39 0.98 -11.73
N ALA A 175 -21.28 0.39 -12.52
CA ALA A 175 -21.53 -1.05 -12.55
C ALA A 175 -20.36 -1.87 -13.17
N ALA A 176 -19.37 -1.24 -13.79
CA ALA A 176 -18.20 -1.92 -14.35
C ALA A 176 -17.17 -2.35 -13.28
N PHE A 177 -17.35 -1.91 -12.02
CA PHE A 177 -16.41 -2.24 -10.95
C PHE A 177 -16.65 -3.65 -10.42
N SER A 178 -15.56 -4.40 -10.26
CA SER A 178 -15.53 -5.61 -9.45
C SER A 178 -14.37 -5.55 -8.46
N GLU A 179 -14.49 -6.29 -7.37
CA GLU A 179 -13.44 -6.34 -6.36
C GLU A 179 -12.14 -6.92 -6.93
N GLU A 180 -12.23 -7.81 -7.88
CA GLU A 180 -11.09 -8.44 -8.53
C GLU A 180 -10.28 -7.46 -9.41
N LEU A 181 -10.95 -6.48 -10.04
CA LEU A 181 -10.29 -5.56 -10.98
C LEU A 181 -9.35 -4.57 -10.27
N TRP A 182 -9.68 -4.14 -9.05
CA TRP A 182 -8.78 -3.21 -8.36
C TRP A 182 -7.49 -3.88 -7.86
N ASP A 183 -7.52 -5.19 -7.59
CA ASP A 183 -6.36 -5.97 -7.18
C ASP A 183 -5.40 -6.29 -8.34
N LEU A 184 -5.89 -6.28 -9.60
CA LEU A 184 -5.09 -6.70 -10.74
C LEU A 184 -3.84 -5.84 -10.94
N LEU A 185 -3.97 -4.52 -10.89
CA LEU A 185 -2.84 -3.62 -11.14
C LEU A 185 -1.74 -3.80 -10.08
N PRO A 186 -2.01 -3.62 -8.77
CA PRO A 186 -0.97 -3.78 -7.76
C PRO A 186 -0.53 -5.24 -7.61
N GLY A 187 -1.44 -6.19 -7.62
CA GLY A 187 -1.14 -7.61 -7.43
C GLY A 187 -0.21 -8.13 -8.52
N TYR A 188 -0.53 -7.86 -9.79
CA TYR A 188 0.31 -8.30 -10.91
C TYR A 188 1.69 -7.63 -10.92
N LEU A 189 1.75 -6.31 -10.69
CA LEU A 189 3.01 -5.58 -10.73
C LEU A 189 3.93 -5.94 -9.54
N ILE A 190 3.37 -6.12 -8.35
CA ILE A 190 4.12 -6.60 -7.18
C ILE A 190 4.60 -8.04 -7.40
N PHE A 191 3.73 -8.93 -7.90
CA PHE A 191 4.14 -10.29 -8.26
C PHE A 191 5.34 -10.28 -9.23
N ARG A 192 5.28 -9.46 -10.29
CA ARG A 192 6.40 -9.30 -11.25
C ARG A 192 7.67 -8.77 -10.57
N SER A 193 7.54 -7.86 -9.62
CA SER A 193 8.68 -7.24 -8.92
C SER A 193 9.39 -8.21 -7.97
N ILE A 194 8.67 -9.16 -7.36
CA ILE A 194 9.27 -10.15 -6.45
C ILE A 194 9.92 -11.33 -7.18
N ILE A 195 9.65 -11.51 -8.48
CA ILE A 195 10.26 -12.56 -9.32
C ILE A 195 11.46 -11.97 -10.07
N PRO A 196 12.72 -12.32 -9.73
CA PRO A 196 13.91 -11.66 -10.27
C PRO A 196 14.06 -11.74 -11.80
N SER A 197 13.58 -12.82 -12.42
CA SER A 197 13.70 -13.06 -13.86
C SER A 197 12.62 -12.35 -14.70
N ARG A 198 11.66 -11.67 -14.08
CA ARG A 198 10.50 -11.09 -14.77
C ARG A 198 10.12 -9.71 -14.24
N PRO A 199 11.01 -8.71 -14.24
CA PRO A 199 10.70 -7.40 -13.71
C PRO A 199 9.53 -6.75 -14.46
N ALA A 200 8.71 -5.99 -13.75
CA ALA A 200 7.69 -5.16 -14.35
C ALA A 200 8.37 -3.99 -15.08
N THR A 201 8.22 -3.93 -16.40
CA THR A 201 8.73 -2.83 -17.23
C THR A 201 7.60 -1.84 -17.56
N GLN A 202 7.93 -0.67 -18.12
CA GLN A 202 6.93 0.25 -18.64
C GLN A 202 5.99 -0.42 -19.66
N HIS A 203 6.53 -1.24 -20.56
CA HIS A 203 5.73 -2.04 -21.48
C HIS A 203 4.76 -2.99 -20.73
N THR A 204 5.20 -3.57 -19.62
CA THR A 204 4.34 -4.43 -18.79
C THR A 204 3.16 -3.65 -18.22
N VAL A 205 3.40 -2.42 -17.73
CA VAL A 205 2.34 -1.54 -17.22
C VAL A 205 1.38 -1.16 -18.33
N GLN A 206 1.89 -0.74 -19.49
CA GLN A 206 1.07 -0.37 -20.65
C GLN A 206 0.20 -1.52 -21.13
N ALA A 207 0.78 -2.72 -21.31
CA ALA A 207 0.03 -3.90 -21.74
C ALA A 207 -1.09 -4.26 -20.73
N LEU A 208 -0.80 -4.23 -19.42
CA LEU A 208 -1.81 -4.50 -18.40
C LEU A 208 -2.96 -3.48 -18.44
N VAL A 209 -2.64 -2.19 -18.58
CA VAL A 209 -3.65 -1.13 -18.63
C VAL A 209 -4.45 -1.21 -19.92
N ASP A 210 -3.80 -1.26 -21.08
CA ASP A 210 -4.44 -1.13 -22.39
C ASP A 210 -5.15 -2.41 -22.86
N GLU A 211 -4.62 -3.58 -22.51
CA GLU A 211 -5.14 -4.86 -23.01
C GLU A 211 -6.08 -5.56 -22.01
N VAL A 212 -5.98 -5.20 -20.70
CA VAL A 212 -6.77 -5.87 -19.66
C VAL A 212 -7.69 -4.91 -18.91
N LEU A 213 -7.14 -3.87 -18.26
CA LEU A 213 -7.93 -3.03 -17.35
C LEU A 213 -8.93 -2.14 -18.10
N ILE A 214 -8.47 -1.34 -19.06
CA ILE A 214 -9.36 -0.44 -19.81
C ILE A 214 -10.46 -1.23 -20.53
N PRO A 215 -10.18 -2.30 -21.29
CA PRO A 215 -11.24 -3.09 -21.92
C PRO A 215 -12.23 -3.74 -20.93
N SER A 216 -11.77 -4.09 -19.72
CA SER A 216 -12.64 -4.68 -18.70
C SER A 216 -13.54 -3.65 -18.04
N LEU A 217 -13.05 -2.43 -17.82
CA LEU A 217 -13.77 -1.33 -17.18
C LEU A 217 -14.70 -0.57 -18.14
N THR A 218 -14.46 -0.64 -19.46
CA THR A 218 -15.28 0.04 -20.48
C THR A 218 -16.30 -0.86 -21.18
N ARG A 219 -16.39 -2.15 -20.78
CA ARG A 219 -17.41 -3.05 -21.34
C ARG A 219 -18.81 -2.56 -20.96
N PRO A 220 -19.74 -2.46 -21.91
CA PRO A 220 -21.13 -2.19 -21.58
C PRO A 220 -21.67 -3.32 -20.69
N THR A 221 -22.15 -2.97 -19.52
CA THR A 221 -22.91 -3.87 -18.65
C THR A 221 -24.21 -4.27 -19.35
N LYS A 222 -24.41 -5.56 -19.54
CA LYS A 222 -25.64 -6.10 -20.14
C LYS A 222 -26.78 -6.06 -19.16
#